data_efa7225cc87fa482250f7472e3fbe2fa
#
_entry.id   efa7225cc87fa482250f7472e3fbe2fa
#
_cell.length_a   1.000
_cell.length_b   1.000
_cell.length_c   1.000
_cell.angle_alpha   90.00
_cell.angle_beta   90.00
_cell.angle_gamma   90.00
#
_symmetry.space_group_name_H-M   'P 1'
#
loop_
_entity.id
_entity.type
_entity.pdbx_description
1 polymer ?
#
loop_
_entity_poly.entity_id
_entity_poly.type
_entity_poly.pdbx_seq_one_letter_code
_entity_poly.pdbx_strand_id
1 'polypeptide(L)'
;MKKAPSYKALIKKFDSCPQEVKDYLTHFRDLTTKHLYQVCLAYLFLRTELAQNRTLYCGVVKLHHAHTNIAESAIDTQHLTRDRFLEIYERVFGERLPDAISGKLKQAEKIRDKVVHGKIVSDPEMREAIHDVLEYAILMNDHLESKAGFKPFGDLRGFKGRGTPLEKSTTRWVLKGMGFEIA
;
A
#
# COMPACT_ATOMS: atom_id res chain seq x y z
N MET A 1 -27.67 4.66 -2.33
CA MET A 1 -26.65 3.66 -1.95
C MET A 1 -26.06 3.06 -3.23
N LYS A 2 -24.74 3.05 -3.37
CA LYS A 2 -24.05 2.38 -4.50
C LYS A 2 -24.28 0.88 -4.35
N LYS A 3 -24.72 0.19 -5.40
CA LYS A 3 -24.95 -1.26 -5.35
C LYS A 3 -23.61 -1.97 -5.25
N ALA A 4 -23.43 -2.83 -4.24
CA ALA A 4 -22.20 -3.62 -4.08
C ALA A 4 -21.90 -4.43 -5.35
N PRO A 5 -20.61 -4.56 -5.74
CA PRO A 5 -20.25 -5.28 -6.95
C PRO A 5 -20.64 -6.77 -6.85
N SER A 6 -21.14 -7.33 -7.95
CA SER A 6 -21.31 -8.78 -8.07
C SER A 6 -19.94 -9.46 -8.17
N TYR A 7 -19.89 -10.79 -7.96
CA TYR A 7 -18.65 -11.57 -8.19
C TYR A 7 -18.08 -11.32 -9.60
N LYS A 8 -18.92 -11.35 -10.64
CA LYS A 8 -18.48 -11.09 -12.02
C LYS A 8 -17.90 -9.67 -12.18
N ALA A 9 -18.50 -8.67 -11.53
CA ALA A 9 -18.01 -7.30 -11.58
C ALA A 9 -16.64 -7.17 -10.87
N LEU A 10 -16.44 -7.89 -9.76
CA LEU A 10 -15.17 -7.91 -9.04
C LEU A 10 -14.05 -8.53 -9.88
N ILE A 11 -14.31 -9.67 -10.52
CA ILE A 11 -13.35 -10.32 -11.43
C ILE A 11 -13.05 -9.40 -12.63
N LYS A 12 -14.07 -8.80 -13.25
CA LYS A 12 -13.86 -7.85 -14.35
C LYS A 12 -13.00 -6.66 -13.92
N LYS A 13 -13.21 -6.15 -12.70
CA LYS A 13 -12.37 -5.06 -12.14
C LYS A 13 -10.91 -5.51 -12.03
N PHE A 14 -10.65 -6.70 -11.47
CA PHE A 14 -9.29 -7.22 -11.36
C PHE A 14 -8.66 -7.46 -12.73
N ASP A 15 -9.41 -7.99 -13.70
CA ASP A 15 -8.92 -8.20 -15.06
C ASP A 15 -8.54 -6.89 -15.77
N SER A 16 -9.23 -5.80 -15.43
CA SER A 16 -8.92 -4.46 -15.94
C SER A 16 -7.77 -3.75 -15.21
N CYS A 17 -7.25 -4.32 -14.11
CA CYS A 17 -6.09 -3.76 -13.43
C CYS A 17 -4.85 -3.82 -14.34
N PRO A 18 -3.91 -2.87 -14.20
CA PRO A 18 -2.59 -2.96 -14.80
C PRO A 18 -1.90 -4.29 -14.47
N GLN A 19 -1.05 -4.77 -15.39
CA GLN A 19 -0.42 -6.09 -15.24
C GLN A 19 0.42 -6.20 -13.97
N GLU A 20 1.15 -5.14 -13.61
CA GLU A 20 1.96 -5.08 -12.41
C GLU A 20 1.14 -5.26 -11.12
N VAL A 21 -0.10 -4.74 -11.07
CA VAL A 21 -1.00 -4.94 -9.92
C VAL A 21 -1.49 -6.39 -9.87
N LYS A 22 -1.80 -6.99 -11.02
CA LYS A 22 -2.19 -8.41 -11.10
C LYS A 22 -1.06 -9.33 -10.66
N ASP A 23 0.15 -9.06 -11.12
CA ASP A 23 1.35 -9.83 -10.75
C ASP A 23 1.71 -9.66 -9.27
N TYR A 24 1.45 -8.48 -8.71
CA TYR A 24 1.64 -8.23 -7.28
C TYR A 24 0.60 -8.95 -6.41
N LEU A 25 -0.63 -9.10 -6.89
CA LEU A 25 -1.76 -9.74 -6.19
C LEU A 25 -2.02 -11.17 -6.69
N THR A 26 -0.99 -11.99 -6.79
CA THR A 26 -0.98 -13.32 -7.42
C THR A 26 -2.10 -14.26 -6.98
N HIS A 27 -2.46 -14.25 -5.68
CA HIS A 27 -3.49 -15.17 -5.13
C HIS A 27 -4.91 -14.62 -5.19
N PHE A 28 -5.10 -13.41 -5.70
CA PHE A 28 -6.42 -12.77 -5.72
C PHE A 28 -7.48 -13.62 -6.42
N ARG A 29 -7.17 -14.11 -7.61
CA ARG A 29 -8.12 -14.88 -8.43
C ARG A 29 -8.53 -16.19 -7.77
N ASP A 30 -7.59 -16.92 -7.21
CA ASP A 30 -7.85 -18.19 -6.54
C ASP A 30 -8.74 -18.02 -5.32
N LEU A 31 -8.46 -17.00 -4.50
CA LEU A 31 -9.24 -16.71 -3.30
C LEU A 31 -10.67 -16.26 -3.64
N THR A 32 -10.83 -15.40 -4.65
CA THR A 32 -12.15 -14.90 -5.05
C THR A 32 -12.98 -15.96 -5.77
N THR A 33 -12.37 -16.83 -6.60
CA THR A 33 -13.07 -17.92 -7.28
C THR A 33 -13.65 -18.94 -6.31
N LYS A 34 -13.00 -19.18 -5.19
CA LYS A 34 -13.47 -20.03 -4.10
C LYS A 34 -14.43 -19.31 -3.13
N HIS A 35 -14.81 -18.06 -3.41
CA HIS A 35 -15.64 -17.22 -2.55
C HIS A 35 -15.08 -17.01 -1.13
N LEU A 36 -13.76 -17.12 -0.96
CA LEU A 36 -13.08 -16.93 0.33
C LEU A 36 -12.81 -15.43 0.58
N TYR A 37 -13.88 -14.60 0.58
CA TYR A 37 -13.76 -13.14 0.64
C TYR A 37 -13.08 -12.64 1.92
N GLN A 38 -13.28 -13.28 3.06
CA GLN A 38 -12.60 -12.94 4.31
C GLN A 38 -11.09 -13.12 4.17
N VAL A 39 -10.66 -14.28 3.65
CA VAL A 39 -9.25 -14.59 3.42
C VAL A 39 -8.66 -13.68 2.35
N CYS A 40 -9.41 -13.41 1.28
CA CYS A 40 -9.03 -12.48 0.23
C CYS A 40 -8.80 -11.07 0.79
N LEU A 41 -9.69 -10.59 1.65
CA LEU A 41 -9.56 -9.27 2.26
C LEU A 41 -8.32 -9.19 3.17
N ALA A 42 -8.09 -10.20 4.01
CA ALA A 42 -6.90 -10.29 4.86
C ALA A 42 -5.61 -10.30 4.01
N TYR A 43 -5.58 -11.10 2.93
CA TYR A 43 -4.47 -11.15 1.99
C TYR A 43 -4.22 -9.77 1.35
N LEU A 44 -5.26 -9.09 0.88
CA LEU A 44 -5.13 -7.78 0.27
C LEU A 44 -4.58 -6.73 1.24
N PHE A 45 -4.99 -6.75 2.51
CA PHE A 45 -4.44 -5.84 3.51
C PHE A 45 -2.97 -6.13 3.81
N LEU A 46 -2.58 -7.40 3.92
CA LEU A 46 -1.16 -7.78 4.03
C LEU A 46 -0.34 -7.22 2.85
N ARG A 47 -0.86 -7.36 1.62
CA ARG A 47 -0.19 -6.83 0.42
C ARG A 47 -0.16 -5.31 0.40
N THR A 48 -1.19 -4.65 0.93
CA THR A 48 -1.26 -3.20 1.06
C THR A 48 -0.23 -2.67 2.05
N GLU A 49 -0.09 -3.29 3.22
CA GLU A 49 0.93 -2.94 4.22
C GLU A 49 2.35 -3.07 3.64
N LEU A 50 2.63 -4.15 2.92
CA LEU A 50 3.90 -4.30 2.20
C LEU A 50 4.11 -3.21 1.15
N ALA A 51 3.06 -2.80 0.42
CA ALA A 51 3.16 -1.72 -0.56
C ALA A 51 3.36 -0.34 0.12
N GLN A 52 2.78 -0.12 1.30
CA GLN A 52 3.03 1.08 2.11
C GLN A 52 4.47 1.15 2.60
N ASN A 53 5.04 0.04 3.09
CA ASN A 53 6.46 -0.05 3.45
C ASN A 53 7.35 0.26 2.25
N ARG A 54 7.06 -0.32 1.08
CA ARG A 54 7.76 -0.04 -0.18
C ARG A 54 7.65 1.43 -0.59
N THR A 55 6.49 2.05 -0.38
CA THR A 55 6.26 3.47 -0.66
C THR A 55 7.23 4.34 0.13
N LEU A 56 7.31 4.13 1.43
CA LEU A 56 8.20 4.89 2.30
C LEU A 56 9.67 4.62 1.97
N TYR A 57 10.05 3.35 1.81
CA TYR A 57 11.41 2.96 1.43
C TYR A 57 11.86 3.63 0.11
N CYS A 58 11.08 3.46 -0.93
CA CYS A 58 11.40 4.05 -2.23
C CYS A 58 11.42 5.58 -2.18
N GLY A 59 10.51 6.18 -1.41
CA GLY A 59 10.47 7.62 -1.20
C GLY A 59 11.76 8.16 -0.57
N VAL A 60 12.18 7.61 0.57
CA VAL A 60 13.39 8.09 1.25
C VAL A 60 14.66 7.80 0.47
N VAL A 61 14.76 6.65 -0.22
CA VAL A 61 15.92 6.31 -1.04
C VAL A 61 16.02 7.18 -2.30
N LYS A 62 14.90 7.44 -2.96
CA LYS A 62 14.88 8.12 -4.26
C LYS A 62 14.84 9.64 -4.16
N LEU A 63 14.13 10.19 -3.20
CA LEU A 63 13.93 11.62 -3.04
C LEU A 63 14.94 12.24 -2.07
N HIS A 64 15.36 11.49 -1.06
CA HIS A 64 16.23 11.99 0.02
C HIS A 64 17.61 11.34 0.03
N HIS A 65 17.92 10.49 -0.96
CA HIS A 65 19.22 9.82 -1.08
C HIS A 65 19.62 9.01 0.17
N ALA A 66 18.63 8.51 0.93
CA ALA A 66 18.90 7.72 2.13
C ALA A 66 19.73 6.47 1.79
N HIS A 67 20.68 6.14 2.68
CA HIS A 67 21.45 4.90 2.57
C HIS A 67 20.52 3.68 2.68
N THR A 68 20.53 2.81 1.69
CA THR A 68 19.53 1.73 1.52
C THR A 68 19.40 0.83 2.76
N ASN A 69 20.51 0.34 3.33
CA ASN A 69 20.48 -0.56 4.49
C ASN A 69 19.89 0.14 5.74
N ILE A 70 20.13 1.45 5.91
CA ILE A 70 19.55 2.20 7.03
C ILE A 70 18.06 2.46 6.80
N ALA A 71 17.68 2.76 5.56
CA ALA A 71 16.27 2.94 5.19
C ALA A 71 15.47 1.64 5.38
N GLU A 72 16.00 0.51 4.92
CA GLU A 72 15.38 -0.82 5.08
C GLU A 72 15.19 -1.15 6.57
N SER A 73 16.26 -1.06 7.38
CA SER A 73 16.18 -1.29 8.82
C SER A 73 15.18 -0.38 9.51
N ALA A 74 15.11 0.90 9.13
CA ALA A 74 14.15 1.84 9.69
C ALA A 74 12.71 1.49 9.35
N ILE A 75 12.43 1.04 8.12
CA ILE A 75 11.09 0.62 7.68
C ILE A 75 10.66 -0.67 8.38
N ASP A 76 11.55 -1.64 8.49
CA ASP A 76 11.26 -2.95 9.09
C ASP A 76 10.91 -2.86 10.58
N THR A 77 11.42 -1.83 11.26
CA THR A 77 11.10 -1.57 12.68
C THR A 77 9.82 -0.77 12.90
N GLN A 78 9.23 -0.19 11.84
CA GLN A 78 8.01 0.59 11.98
C GLN A 78 6.78 -0.28 12.18
N HIS A 79 5.98 0.02 13.18
CA HIS A 79 4.60 -0.44 13.25
C HIS A 79 3.69 0.58 12.56
N LEU A 80 3.41 0.36 11.27
CA LEU A 80 2.63 1.30 10.48
C LEU A 80 1.13 1.08 10.66
N THR A 81 0.51 1.87 11.55
CA THR A 81 -0.94 2.11 11.44
C THR A 81 -1.21 2.99 10.23
N ARG A 82 -2.47 3.04 9.75
CA ARG A 82 -2.83 3.94 8.64
C ARG A 82 -2.44 5.39 8.93
N ASP A 83 -2.79 5.90 10.10
CA ASP A 83 -2.55 7.30 10.45
C ASP A 83 -1.04 7.58 10.54
N ARG A 84 -0.27 6.63 11.05
CA ARG A 84 1.19 6.72 11.07
C ARG A 84 1.79 6.68 9.67
N PHE A 85 1.27 5.83 8.79
CA PHE A 85 1.68 5.83 7.37
C PHE A 85 1.43 7.18 6.71
N LEU A 86 0.24 7.77 6.88
CA LEU A 86 -0.10 9.06 6.29
C LEU A 86 0.79 10.20 6.82
N GLU A 87 1.08 10.19 8.11
CA GLU A 87 1.98 11.18 8.75
C GLU A 87 3.40 11.10 8.16
N ILE A 88 3.98 9.90 8.10
CA ILE A 88 5.33 9.71 7.54
C ILE A 88 5.32 9.98 6.02
N TYR A 89 4.27 9.56 5.32
CA TYR A 89 4.10 9.86 3.90
C TYR A 89 4.20 11.36 3.62
N GLU A 90 3.45 12.19 4.38
CA GLU A 90 3.47 13.66 4.22
C GLU A 90 4.90 14.22 4.40
N ARG A 91 5.64 13.71 5.37
CA ARG A 91 7.02 14.13 5.64
C ARG A 91 8.02 13.68 4.56
N VAL A 92 7.83 12.47 4.02
CA VAL A 92 8.70 11.92 2.96
C VAL A 92 8.45 12.60 1.62
N PHE A 93 7.18 12.84 1.26
CA PHE A 93 6.81 13.35 -0.06
C PHE A 93 6.54 14.86 -0.08
N GLY A 94 6.53 15.53 1.10
CA GLY A 94 6.30 16.96 1.23
C GLY A 94 4.84 17.39 0.99
N GLU A 95 3.92 16.44 0.85
CA GLU A 95 2.49 16.70 0.67
C GLU A 95 1.65 15.53 1.19
N ARG A 96 0.40 15.80 1.49
CA ARG A 96 -0.56 14.77 1.92
C ARG A 96 -0.92 13.84 0.78
N LEU A 97 -1.12 12.57 1.12
CA LEU A 97 -1.73 11.63 0.17
C LEU A 97 -3.15 12.10 -0.16
N PRO A 98 -3.50 12.25 -1.45
CA PRO A 98 -4.83 12.74 -1.84
C PRO A 98 -5.98 11.94 -1.20
N ASP A 99 -7.03 12.64 -0.75
CA ASP A 99 -8.20 12.03 -0.10
C ASP A 99 -8.92 11.02 -1.00
N ALA A 100 -8.87 11.24 -2.32
CA ALA A 100 -9.41 10.30 -3.31
C ALA A 100 -8.73 8.93 -3.25
N ILE A 101 -7.45 8.87 -2.82
CA ILE A 101 -6.67 7.63 -2.64
C ILE A 101 -6.88 7.09 -1.24
N SER A 102 -6.56 7.89 -0.20
CA SER A 102 -6.62 7.45 1.20
C SER A 102 -8.03 7.04 1.64
N GLY A 103 -9.05 7.71 1.11
CA GLY A 103 -10.46 7.43 1.39
C GLY A 103 -10.93 6.04 0.94
N LYS A 104 -10.33 5.48 -0.13
CA LYS A 104 -10.64 4.12 -0.58
C LYS A 104 -10.25 3.08 0.48
N LEU A 105 -9.06 3.20 1.01
CA LEU A 105 -8.58 2.26 2.02
C LEU A 105 -9.35 2.38 3.34
N LYS A 106 -9.72 3.61 3.76
CA LYS A 106 -10.44 3.88 5.01
C LYS A 106 -11.77 3.12 5.14
N GLN A 107 -12.52 2.97 4.04
CA GLN A 107 -13.79 2.23 4.06
C GLN A 107 -13.54 0.71 4.11
N ALA A 108 -12.57 0.23 3.33
CA ALA A 108 -12.20 -1.19 3.32
C ALA A 108 -11.65 -1.65 4.67
N GLU A 109 -10.87 -0.82 5.38
CA GLU A 109 -10.37 -1.10 6.73
C GLU A 109 -11.47 -1.37 7.74
N LYS A 110 -12.55 -0.59 7.72
CA LYS A 110 -13.70 -0.80 8.62
C LYS A 110 -14.30 -2.19 8.45
N ILE A 111 -14.33 -2.69 7.23
CA ILE A 111 -14.84 -4.04 6.92
C ILE A 111 -13.83 -5.09 7.37
N ARG A 112 -12.53 -4.91 7.05
CA ARG A 112 -11.46 -5.79 7.52
C ARG A 112 -11.47 -5.94 9.03
N ASP A 113 -11.59 -4.83 9.77
CA ASP A 113 -11.60 -4.84 11.22
C ASP A 113 -12.80 -5.62 11.79
N LYS A 114 -13.97 -5.48 11.18
CA LYS A 114 -15.12 -6.31 11.55
C LYS A 114 -14.81 -7.80 11.38
N VAL A 115 -14.22 -8.17 10.24
CA VAL A 115 -13.85 -9.56 9.92
C VAL A 115 -12.83 -10.10 10.91
N VAL A 116 -11.74 -9.35 11.17
CA VAL A 116 -10.67 -9.75 12.10
C VAL A 116 -11.18 -9.92 13.53
N HIS A 117 -12.15 -9.08 13.94
CA HIS A 117 -12.77 -9.18 15.26
C HIS A 117 -13.95 -10.17 15.32
N GLY A 118 -14.09 -11.05 14.32
CA GLY A 118 -15.10 -12.12 14.32
C GLY A 118 -16.54 -11.63 14.16
N LYS A 119 -16.76 -10.39 13.71
CA LYS A 119 -18.10 -9.85 13.46
C LYS A 119 -18.63 -10.38 12.13
N ILE A 120 -19.94 -10.62 12.08
CA ILE A 120 -20.60 -11.04 10.84
C ILE A 120 -20.58 -9.89 9.83
N VAL A 121 -20.02 -10.16 8.66
CA VAL A 121 -19.97 -9.25 7.50
C VAL A 121 -20.53 -9.98 6.30
N SER A 122 -21.40 -9.35 5.55
CA SER A 122 -22.01 -9.96 4.36
C SER A 122 -21.02 -10.01 3.18
N ASP A 123 -21.19 -10.99 2.29
CA ASP A 123 -20.41 -11.10 1.06
C ASP A 123 -20.43 -9.81 0.19
N PRO A 124 -21.58 -9.13 0.01
CA PRO A 124 -21.61 -7.85 -0.69
C PRO A 124 -20.69 -6.78 -0.07
N GLU A 125 -20.71 -6.61 1.26
CA GLU A 125 -19.82 -5.66 1.96
C GLU A 125 -18.35 -6.01 1.75
N MET A 126 -18.00 -7.30 1.84
CA MET A 126 -16.63 -7.77 1.62
C MET A 126 -16.19 -7.52 0.18
N ARG A 127 -17.05 -7.78 -0.82
CA ARG A 127 -16.72 -7.51 -2.23
C ARG A 127 -16.55 -6.02 -2.51
N GLU A 128 -17.31 -5.15 -1.86
CA GLU A 128 -17.12 -3.70 -1.98
C GLU A 128 -15.77 -3.27 -1.39
N ALA A 129 -15.43 -3.77 -0.19
CA ALA A 129 -14.13 -3.52 0.42
C ALA A 129 -12.96 -4.01 -0.45
N ILE A 130 -13.06 -5.21 -1.02
CA ILE A 130 -12.07 -5.76 -1.94
C ILE A 130 -11.93 -4.87 -3.19
N HIS A 131 -13.05 -4.42 -3.76
CA HIS A 131 -13.04 -3.51 -4.92
C HIS A 131 -12.33 -2.19 -4.59
N ASP A 132 -12.58 -1.62 -3.41
CA ASP A 132 -11.95 -0.37 -2.97
C ASP A 132 -10.43 -0.54 -2.76
N VAL A 133 -9.96 -1.68 -2.27
CA VAL A 133 -8.52 -1.97 -2.18
C VAL A 133 -7.87 -2.09 -3.57
N LEU A 134 -8.55 -2.69 -4.55
CA LEU A 134 -8.05 -2.72 -5.93
C LEU A 134 -7.95 -1.30 -6.53
N GLU A 135 -8.94 -0.45 -6.28
CA GLU A 135 -8.89 0.95 -6.72
C GLU A 135 -7.76 1.71 -6.03
N TYR A 136 -7.58 1.51 -4.72
CA TYR A 136 -6.45 2.08 -3.98
C TYR A 136 -5.11 1.69 -4.61
N ALA A 137 -4.91 0.42 -4.93
CA ALA A 137 -3.65 -0.07 -5.51
C ALA A 137 -3.34 0.61 -6.87
N ILE A 138 -4.35 0.77 -7.73
CA ILE A 138 -4.20 1.45 -9.03
C ILE A 138 -3.85 2.92 -8.81
N LEU A 139 -4.68 3.64 -8.05
CA LEU A 139 -4.50 5.07 -7.81
C LEU A 139 -3.16 5.39 -7.14
N MET A 140 -2.73 4.53 -6.21
CA MET A 140 -1.45 4.68 -5.52
C MET A 140 -0.26 4.50 -6.47
N ASN A 141 -0.33 3.50 -7.37
CA ASN A 141 0.68 3.29 -8.40
C ASN A 141 0.78 4.50 -9.35
N ASP A 142 -0.36 4.96 -9.87
CA ASP A 142 -0.39 6.08 -10.82
C ASP A 142 0.14 7.37 -10.17
N HIS A 143 -0.27 7.64 -8.94
CA HIS A 143 0.19 8.80 -8.18
C HIS A 143 1.71 8.77 -7.93
N LEU A 144 2.25 7.65 -7.45
CA LEU A 144 3.68 7.54 -7.13
C LEU A 144 4.56 7.38 -8.37
N GLU A 145 4.05 6.80 -9.44
CA GLU A 145 4.77 6.80 -10.72
C GLU A 145 4.95 8.23 -11.24
N SER A 146 3.88 9.02 -11.22
CA SER A 146 3.93 10.43 -11.62
C SER A 146 4.84 11.28 -10.72
N LYS A 147 4.75 11.07 -9.40
CA LYS A 147 5.47 11.90 -8.40
C LYS A 147 6.93 11.49 -8.23
N ALA A 148 7.22 10.22 -8.18
CA ALA A 148 8.53 9.71 -7.79
C ALA A 148 9.09 8.63 -8.74
N GLY A 149 8.34 8.21 -9.76
CA GLY A 149 8.77 7.28 -10.80
C GLY A 149 8.96 5.85 -10.29
N PHE A 150 8.04 5.37 -9.45
CA PHE A 150 7.96 3.97 -9.03
C PHE A 150 6.53 3.56 -8.69
N LYS A 151 6.26 2.25 -8.72
CA LYS A 151 4.96 1.64 -8.45
C LYS A 151 5.06 0.68 -7.26
N PRO A 152 4.53 1.02 -6.07
CA PRO A 152 4.65 0.16 -4.89
C PRO A 152 3.91 -1.18 -5.01
N PHE A 153 2.78 -1.21 -5.76
CA PHE A 153 2.07 -2.43 -6.15
C PHE A 153 2.62 -2.97 -7.47
N GLY A 154 3.92 -3.20 -7.54
CA GLY A 154 4.58 -3.68 -8.75
C GLY A 154 5.90 -4.37 -8.44
N ASP A 155 6.67 -4.60 -9.49
CA ASP A 155 8.01 -5.16 -9.37
C ASP A 155 9.01 -4.02 -9.12
N LEU A 156 9.76 -4.14 -8.03
CA LEU A 156 10.83 -3.21 -7.67
C LEU A 156 12.24 -3.75 -7.96
N ARG A 157 12.34 -4.88 -8.68
CA ARG A 157 13.66 -5.39 -9.10
C ARG A 157 14.38 -4.33 -9.93
N GLY A 158 15.64 -4.07 -9.57
CA GLY A 158 16.43 -3.02 -10.24
C GLY A 158 16.10 -1.59 -9.79
N PHE A 159 15.21 -1.39 -8.79
CA PHE A 159 15.02 -0.08 -8.19
C PHE A 159 16.34 0.46 -7.62
N LYS A 160 16.66 1.69 -7.98
CA LYS A 160 17.86 2.40 -7.50
C LYS A 160 17.49 3.81 -7.07
N GLY A 161 18.19 4.30 -6.06
CA GLY A 161 18.17 5.71 -5.67
C GLY A 161 18.72 6.60 -6.80
N ARG A 162 18.47 7.89 -6.68
CA ARG A 162 19.06 8.91 -7.58
C ARG A 162 20.34 9.45 -6.93
N GLY A 163 21.47 9.36 -7.63
CA GLY A 163 22.74 9.91 -7.17
C GLY A 163 23.43 9.09 -6.06
N THR A 164 24.40 9.71 -5.39
CA THR A 164 25.18 9.11 -4.31
C THR A 164 24.37 9.08 -3.02
N PRO A 165 24.28 7.93 -2.33
CA PRO A 165 23.61 7.87 -1.04
C PRO A 165 24.28 8.76 0.01
N LEU A 166 23.47 9.28 0.93
CA LEU A 166 23.95 9.97 2.13
C LEU A 166 24.76 9.03 3.00
N GLU A 167 25.68 9.61 3.78
CA GLU A 167 26.38 8.88 4.86
C GLU A 167 25.37 8.27 5.84
N LYS A 168 25.75 7.14 6.45
CA LYS A 168 24.86 6.40 7.37
C LYS A 168 24.38 7.26 8.54
N SER A 169 25.25 8.08 9.13
CA SER A 169 24.92 8.98 10.23
C SER A 169 23.92 10.06 9.80
N THR A 170 24.16 10.69 8.65
CA THR A 170 23.26 11.69 8.06
C THR A 170 21.90 11.07 7.71
N THR A 171 21.89 9.84 7.15
CA THR A 171 20.66 9.12 6.87
C THR A 171 19.84 8.90 8.14
N ARG A 172 20.46 8.44 9.24
CA ARG A 172 19.75 8.26 10.51
C ARG A 172 19.12 9.56 10.99
N TRP A 173 19.88 10.65 10.92
CA TRP A 173 19.38 11.96 11.34
C TRP A 173 18.18 12.42 10.49
N VAL A 174 18.28 12.30 9.16
CA VAL A 174 17.19 12.66 8.24
C VAL A 174 15.93 11.83 8.52
N LEU A 175 16.08 10.50 8.65
CA LEU A 175 14.94 9.60 8.89
C LEU A 175 14.28 9.88 10.24
N LYS A 176 15.07 10.17 11.31
CA LYS A 176 14.52 10.62 12.60
C LYS A 176 13.72 11.91 12.46
N GLY A 177 14.21 12.88 11.69
CA GLY A 177 13.49 14.12 11.38
C GLY A 177 12.17 13.89 10.64
N MET A 178 12.10 12.86 9.82
CA MET A 178 10.86 12.42 9.14
C MET A 178 9.94 11.58 10.06
N GLY A 179 10.36 11.28 11.28
CA GLY A 179 9.56 10.57 12.27
C GLY A 179 9.73 9.04 12.23
N PHE A 180 10.74 8.51 11.55
CA PHE A 180 11.04 7.08 11.67
C PHE A 180 11.66 6.76 13.02
N GLU A 181 11.28 5.62 13.58
CA GLU A 181 11.96 5.02 14.72
C GLU A 181 13.27 4.40 14.23
N ILE A 182 14.40 4.84 14.77
CA ILE A 182 15.74 4.38 14.39
C ILE A 182 16.41 3.81 15.63
N ALA A 183 16.78 2.55 15.56
CA ALA A 183 17.60 1.90 16.59
C ALA A 183 19.03 2.45 16.59
#